data_2c0dca95bbaaa13d25ee16603465f206
#
_entry.id   2c0dca95bbaaa13d25ee16603465f206
#
_cell.length_a   1.000
_cell.length_b   1.000
_cell.length_c   1.000
_cell.angle_alpha   90.00
_cell.angle_beta   90.00
_cell.angle_gamma   90.00
#
_symmetry.space_group_name_H-M   'P 1'
#
loop_
_entity.id
_entity.type
_entity.pdbx_description
1 polymer ?
#
loop_
_entity_poly.entity_id
_entity_poly.type
_entity_poly.pdbx_seq_one_letter_code
_entity_poly.pdbx_strand_id
1 'polypeptide(L)'
;MTEIKQLFAEELTLLKKIQEYGKERSQGKLERVEKVKLLLLYRIYSNLYSSLLLTAHVLKTGKISLFQLPIGLLLRCCFTDCLFAIYIQRANKKQVYKELDLRTIEYANSMLERKEVYIDQVKSTGFISDDAFIDHLWELTMEDNFLGLLALDDNLEKLTVSKRTKQQLKDEGFSRAKSIKTKDLVDFLISIPELRKEAT
;
A
#
# COMPACT_ATOMS: atom_id res chain seq x y z
N MET A 1 -23.15 -11.08 22.27
CA MET A 1 -22.46 -9.86 22.79
C MET A 1 -21.07 -10.17 23.35
N THR A 2 -20.85 -11.32 23.98
CA THR A 2 -19.55 -11.76 24.54
C THR A 2 -18.49 -11.99 23.45
N GLU A 3 -18.83 -12.69 22.36
CA GLU A 3 -17.92 -12.99 21.23
C GLU A 3 -17.40 -11.72 20.53
N ILE A 4 -18.27 -10.73 20.30
CA ILE A 4 -17.84 -9.47 19.68
C ILE A 4 -16.85 -8.73 20.56
N LYS A 5 -17.05 -8.70 21.88
CA LYS A 5 -16.11 -8.08 22.83
C LYS A 5 -14.76 -8.80 22.84
N GLN A 6 -14.80 -10.13 22.71
CA GLN A 6 -13.57 -10.94 22.64
C GLN A 6 -12.80 -10.65 21.35
N LEU A 7 -13.46 -10.62 20.18
CA LEU A 7 -12.84 -10.25 18.91
C LEU A 7 -12.19 -8.86 18.96
N PHE A 8 -12.86 -7.87 19.55
CA PHE A 8 -12.28 -6.55 19.75
C PHE A 8 -11.02 -6.56 20.64
N ALA A 9 -11.02 -7.36 21.69
CA ALA A 9 -9.85 -7.50 22.58
C ALA A 9 -8.66 -8.16 21.86
N GLU A 10 -8.93 -9.16 21.01
CA GLU A 10 -7.93 -9.84 20.20
C GLU A 10 -7.34 -8.90 19.14
N GLU A 11 -8.18 -8.13 18.44
CA GLU A 11 -7.74 -7.12 17.47
C GLU A 11 -6.88 -6.03 18.14
N LEU A 12 -7.29 -5.50 19.28
CA LEU A 12 -6.50 -4.52 20.03
C LEU A 12 -5.14 -5.09 20.47
N THR A 13 -5.10 -6.37 20.83
CA THR A 13 -3.86 -7.05 21.20
C THR A 13 -2.94 -7.20 19.98
N LEU A 14 -3.49 -7.57 18.82
CA LEU A 14 -2.75 -7.64 17.57
C LEU A 14 -2.18 -6.26 17.18
N LEU A 15 -3.00 -5.20 17.26
CA LEU A 15 -2.58 -3.85 16.96
C LEU A 15 -1.40 -3.39 17.83
N LYS A 16 -1.43 -3.69 19.14
CA LYS A 16 -0.31 -3.39 20.04
C LYS A 16 0.98 -4.12 19.62
N LYS A 17 0.90 -5.41 19.34
CA LYS A 17 2.05 -6.19 18.86
C LYS A 17 2.65 -5.64 17.56
N ILE A 18 1.80 -5.24 16.60
CA ILE A 18 2.22 -4.62 15.35
C ILE A 18 2.94 -3.29 15.62
N GLN A 19 2.40 -2.47 16.52
CA GLN A 19 3.00 -1.19 16.89
C GLN A 19 4.36 -1.36 17.57
N GLU A 20 4.47 -2.30 18.51
CA GLU A 20 5.72 -2.61 19.22
C GLU A 20 6.79 -3.10 18.25
N TYR A 21 6.45 -4.06 17.39
CA TYR A 21 7.37 -4.56 16.35
C TYR A 21 7.85 -3.44 15.41
N GLY A 22 6.93 -2.55 14.99
CA GLY A 22 7.27 -1.40 14.16
C GLY A 22 8.28 -0.45 14.84
N LYS A 23 8.08 -0.17 16.14
CA LYS A 23 9.00 0.66 16.93
C LYS A 23 10.38 0.05 17.06
N GLU A 24 10.46 -1.24 17.35
CA GLU A 24 11.75 -1.94 17.50
C GLU A 24 12.54 -1.96 16.19
N ARG A 25 11.86 -2.17 15.05
CA ARG A 25 12.49 -2.25 13.73
C ARG A 25 12.82 -0.91 13.10
N SER A 26 12.18 0.18 13.51
CA SER A 26 12.45 1.53 12.98
C SER A 26 13.78 2.13 13.48
N GLN A 27 14.43 1.50 14.46
CA GLN A 27 15.70 1.94 15.00
C GLN A 27 16.86 1.40 14.13
N GLY A 28 17.32 2.18 13.16
CA GLY A 28 18.50 1.85 12.38
C GLY A 28 18.41 2.11 10.87
N LYS A 29 19.51 1.88 10.17
CA LYS A 29 19.54 1.97 8.69
C LYS A 29 18.96 0.69 8.11
N LEU A 30 17.73 0.78 7.60
CA LEU A 30 17.01 -0.35 7.02
C LEU A 30 17.30 -0.50 5.53
N GLU A 31 17.43 -1.76 5.06
CA GLU A 31 17.40 -2.06 3.64
C GLU A 31 16.02 -1.74 3.04
N ARG A 32 15.97 -1.49 1.72
CA ARG A 32 14.72 -1.16 0.99
C ARG A 32 13.57 -2.13 1.29
N VAL A 33 13.84 -3.43 1.26
CA VAL A 33 12.82 -4.47 1.52
C VAL A 33 12.28 -4.38 2.95
N GLU A 34 13.14 -4.14 3.93
CA GLU A 34 12.73 -3.98 5.33
C GLU A 34 11.89 -2.70 5.53
N LYS A 35 12.26 -1.60 4.87
CA LYS A 35 11.43 -0.39 4.86
C LYS A 35 10.03 -0.69 4.32
N VAL A 36 9.93 -1.38 3.19
CA VAL A 36 8.64 -1.74 2.59
C VAL A 36 7.81 -2.64 3.53
N LYS A 37 8.44 -3.61 4.20
CA LYS A 37 7.75 -4.45 5.19
C LYS A 37 7.17 -3.62 6.35
N LEU A 38 7.96 -2.70 6.90
CA LEU A 38 7.48 -1.82 7.97
C LEU A 38 6.29 -0.96 7.54
N LEU A 39 6.30 -0.52 6.33
CA LEU A 39 5.24 0.33 5.79
C LEU A 39 3.97 -0.45 5.48
N LEU A 40 4.10 -1.65 4.95
CA LEU A 40 2.96 -2.57 4.83
C LEU A 40 2.36 -2.83 6.21
N LEU A 41 3.22 -3.09 7.20
CA LEU A 41 2.79 -3.29 8.58
C LEU A 41 2.08 -2.06 9.15
N TYR A 42 2.61 -0.86 8.91
CA TYR A 42 1.98 0.39 9.31
C TYR A 42 0.61 0.60 8.63
N ARG A 43 0.51 0.32 7.32
CA ARG A 43 -0.75 0.41 6.58
C ARG A 43 -1.78 -0.59 7.09
N ILE A 44 -1.36 -1.85 7.33
CA ILE A 44 -2.22 -2.88 7.92
C ILE A 44 -2.73 -2.40 9.29
N TYR A 45 -1.82 -1.90 10.15
CA TYR A 45 -2.18 -1.35 11.45
C TYR A 45 -3.19 -0.21 11.32
N SER A 46 -2.91 0.79 10.49
CA SER A 46 -3.77 1.96 10.30
C SER A 46 -5.16 1.58 9.78
N ASN A 47 -5.24 0.69 8.80
CA ASN A 47 -6.49 0.24 8.22
C ASN A 47 -7.31 -0.62 9.20
N LEU A 48 -6.67 -1.53 9.96
CA LEU A 48 -7.33 -2.32 10.99
C LEU A 48 -7.86 -1.42 12.12
N TYR A 49 -7.03 -0.47 12.60
CA TYR A 49 -7.45 0.46 13.63
C TYR A 49 -8.63 1.32 13.19
N SER A 50 -8.61 1.83 11.94
CA SER A 50 -9.71 2.59 11.37
C SER A 50 -10.97 1.74 11.21
N SER A 51 -10.85 0.48 10.77
CA SER A 51 -12.01 -0.42 10.67
C SER A 51 -12.61 -0.74 12.03
N LEU A 52 -11.76 -0.91 13.06
CA LEU A 52 -12.19 -1.12 14.45
C LEU A 52 -12.98 0.09 14.98
N LEU A 53 -12.47 1.31 14.78
CA LEU A 53 -13.17 2.54 15.19
C LEU A 53 -14.53 2.69 14.50
N LEU A 54 -14.59 2.44 13.19
CA LEU A 54 -15.85 2.50 12.43
C LEU A 54 -16.83 1.43 12.91
N THR A 55 -16.36 0.21 13.18
CA THR A 55 -17.19 -0.88 13.71
C THR A 55 -17.73 -0.54 15.10
N ALA A 56 -16.89 0.01 15.98
CA ALA A 56 -17.32 0.48 17.31
C ALA A 56 -18.41 1.57 17.19
N HIS A 57 -18.24 2.50 16.25
CA HIS A 57 -19.24 3.54 15.98
C HIS A 57 -20.56 2.96 15.47
N VAL A 58 -20.52 2.00 14.55
CA VAL A 58 -21.69 1.27 14.05
C VAL A 58 -22.43 0.57 15.18
N LEU A 59 -21.71 -0.16 16.03
CA LEU A 59 -22.31 -0.86 17.17
C LEU A 59 -22.99 0.11 18.15
N LYS A 60 -22.44 1.30 18.32
CA LYS A 60 -23.02 2.35 19.20
C LYS A 60 -24.25 3.02 18.58
N THR A 61 -24.25 3.25 17.27
CA THR A 61 -25.27 4.08 16.59
C THR A 61 -26.33 3.28 15.84
N GLY A 62 -26.09 1.99 15.58
CA GLY A 62 -26.93 1.12 14.74
C GLY A 62 -26.90 1.46 13.25
N LYS A 63 -26.08 2.43 12.80
CA LYS A 63 -26.05 2.91 11.40
C LYS A 63 -25.12 2.08 10.51
N ILE A 64 -25.41 0.80 10.36
CA ILE A 64 -24.58 -0.16 9.60
C ILE A 64 -24.43 0.28 8.13
N SER A 65 -25.50 0.69 7.46
CA SER A 65 -25.51 0.98 6.02
C SER A 65 -24.54 2.08 5.60
N LEU A 66 -24.24 3.05 6.46
CA LEU A 66 -23.33 4.15 6.17
C LEU A 66 -21.85 3.74 6.20
N PHE A 67 -21.50 2.71 6.96
CA PHE A 67 -20.11 2.36 7.25
C PHE A 67 -19.69 1.00 6.68
N GLN A 68 -20.63 0.20 6.17
CA GLN A 68 -20.34 -1.12 5.61
C GLN A 68 -19.32 -1.06 4.46
N LEU A 69 -19.48 -0.13 3.52
CA LEU A 69 -18.57 0.03 2.40
C LEU A 69 -17.17 0.49 2.83
N PRO A 70 -17.01 1.56 3.63
CA PRO A 70 -15.70 1.96 4.15
C PRO A 70 -14.97 0.84 4.91
N ILE A 71 -15.65 0.12 5.80
CA ILE A 71 -15.07 -1.01 6.54
C ILE A 71 -14.60 -2.10 5.57
N GLY A 72 -15.44 -2.48 4.61
CA GLY A 72 -15.10 -3.47 3.60
C GLY A 72 -13.88 -3.08 2.76
N LEU A 73 -13.75 -1.81 2.38
CA LEU A 73 -12.59 -1.29 1.66
C LEU A 73 -11.30 -1.35 2.50
N LEU A 74 -11.37 -0.95 3.78
CA LEU A 74 -10.22 -1.01 4.68
C LEU A 74 -9.74 -2.44 4.89
N LEU A 75 -10.65 -3.39 5.13
CA LEU A 75 -10.32 -4.80 5.28
C LEU A 75 -9.74 -5.40 4.00
N ARG A 76 -10.27 -5.02 2.83
CA ARG A 76 -9.70 -5.43 1.54
C ARG A 76 -8.27 -4.91 1.36
N CYS A 77 -8.00 -3.67 1.74
CA CYS A 77 -6.63 -3.11 1.71
C CYS A 77 -5.71 -3.89 2.64
N CYS A 78 -6.15 -4.17 3.88
CA CYS A 78 -5.38 -5.00 4.82
C CYS A 78 -5.05 -6.36 4.23
N PHE A 79 -6.04 -7.05 3.67
CA PHE A 79 -5.84 -8.37 3.07
C PHE A 79 -4.81 -8.33 1.94
N THR A 80 -4.92 -7.36 1.03
CA THR A 80 -3.96 -7.19 -0.07
C THR A 80 -2.55 -6.91 0.43
N ASP A 81 -2.40 -6.06 1.45
CA ASP A 81 -1.12 -5.74 2.06
C ASP A 81 -0.51 -6.95 2.79
N CYS A 82 -1.32 -7.75 3.47
CA CYS A 82 -0.88 -9.02 4.09
C CYS A 82 -0.37 -10.01 3.03
N LEU A 83 -1.11 -10.22 1.95
CA LEU A 83 -0.68 -11.10 0.85
C LEU A 83 0.66 -10.65 0.27
N PHE A 84 0.83 -9.34 0.08
CA PHE A 84 2.07 -8.79 -0.46
C PHE A 84 3.23 -8.90 0.55
N ALA A 85 2.99 -8.71 1.84
CA ALA A 85 3.99 -8.90 2.88
C ALA A 85 4.50 -10.35 2.92
N ILE A 86 3.59 -11.32 2.82
CA ILE A 86 3.96 -12.75 2.76
C ILE A 86 4.74 -13.05 1.47
N TYR A 87 4.31 -12.49 0.33
CA TYR A 87 5.06 -12.62 -0.93
C TYR A 87 6.50 -12.11 -0.79
N ILE A 88 6.71 -10.90 -0.23
CA ILE A 88 8.04 -10.32 0.00
C ILE A 88 8.90 -11.22 0.90
N GLN A 89 8.29 -11.89 1.86
CA GLN A 89 9.00 -12.78 2.78
C GLN A 89 9.40 -14.11 2.14
N ARG A 90 8.60 -14.64 1.20
CA ARG A 90 8.74 -15.99 0.65
C ARG A 90 9.33 -16.03 -0.75
N ALA A 91 9.21 -14.97 -1.52
CA ALA A 91 9.74 -14.93 -2.88
C ALA A 91 11.26 -14.70 -2.90
N ASN A 92 11.89 -15.06 -4.02
CA ASN A 92 13.31 -14.81 -4.25
C ASN A 92 13.62 -13.30 -4.21
N LYS A 93 14.72 -12.91 -3.56
CA LYS A 93 15.14 -11.51 -3.39
C LYS A 93 15.13 -10.73 -4.71
N LYS A 94 15.64 -11.30 -5.80
CA LYS A 94 15.66 -10.67 -7.13
C LYS A 94 14.26 -10.41 -7.68
N GLN A 95 13.32 -11.34 -7.46
CA GLN A 95 11.93 -11.18 -7.86
C GLN A 95 11.24 -10.09 -7.04
N VAL A 96 11.50 -10.03 -5.74
CA VAL A 96 10.97 -9.00 -4.85
C VAL A 96 11.41 -7.62 -5.31
N TYR A 97 12.72 -7.40 -5.55
CA TYR A 97 13.21 -6.10 -6.01
C TYR A 97 12.58 -5.68 -7.36
N LYS A 98 12.52 -6.59 -8.34
CA LYS A 98 11.82 -6.30 -9.60
C LYS A 98 10.35 -5.94 -9.41
N GLU A 99 9.68 -6.61 -8.50
CA GLU A 99 8.27 -6.31 -8.19
C GLU A 99 8.10 -4.93 -7.53
N LEU A 100 8.99 -4.58 -6.61
CA LEU A 100 9.01 -3.26 -5.98
C LEU A 100 9.26 -2.16 -7.02
N ASP A 101 10.18 -2.39 -7.95
CA ASP A 101 10.47 -1.46 -9.04
C ASP A 101 9.25 -1.27 -9.96
N LEU A 102 8.61 -2.36 -10.37
CA LEU A 102 7.39 -2.29 -11.17
C LEU A 102 6.27 -1.51 -10.47
N ARG A 103 6.05 -1.77 -9.18
CA ARG A 103 5.03 -1.07 -8.40
C ARG A 103 5.34 0.42 -8.27
N THR A 104 6.61 0.77 -8.08
CA THR A 104 7.05 2.16 -8.03
C THR A 104 6.79 2.87 -9.35
N ILE A 105 7.15 2.26 -10.47
CA ILE A 105 6.96 2.82 -11.81
C ILE A 105 5.47 2.94 -12.13
N GLU A 106 4.67 1.91 -11.86
CA GLU A 106 3.21 1.94 -12.10
C GLU A 106 2.54 3.03 -11.26
N TYR A 107 2.96 3.18 -10.00
CA TYR A 107 2.44 4.21 -9.14
C TYR A 107 2.81 5.61 -9.65
N ALA A 108 4.09 5.85 -9.97
CA ALA A 108 4.55 7.13 -10.51
C ALA A 108 3.82 7.49 -11.81
N ASN A 109 3.66 6.52 -12.74
CA ASN A 109 2.90 6.75 -13.97
C ASN A 109 1.43 7.10 -13.69
N SER A 110 0.79 6.40 -12.74
CA SER A 110 -0.58 6.70 -12.33
C SER A 110 -0.72 8.08 -11.70
N MET A 111 0.29 8.51 -10.95
CA MET A 111 0.30 9.85 -10.35
C MET A 111 0.53 10.94 -11.39
N LEU A 112 1.40 10.73 -12.38
CA LEU A 112 1.57 11.66 -13.50
C LEU A 112 0.29 11.83 -14.31
N GLU A 113 -0.45 10.75 -14.56
CA GLU A 113 -1.78 10.83 -15.20
C GLU A 113 -2.79 11.64 -14.38
N ARG A 114 -2.77 11.48 -13.07
CA ARG A 114 -3.66 12.22 -12.17
C ARG A 114 -3.25 13.69 -12.01
N LYS A 115 -1.96 14.01 -12.13
CA LYS A 115 -1.45 15.38 -12.05
C LYS A 115 -2.12 16.26 -13.09
N GLU A 116 -2.19 15.81 -14.34
CA GLU A 116 -2.83 16.55 -15.43
C GLU A 116 -4.29 16.88 -15.08
N VAL A 117 -5.05 15.87 -14.66
CA VAL A 117 -6.47 16.03 -14.27
C VAL A 117 -6.62 16.94 -13.04
N TYR A 118 -5.71 16.82 -12.06
CA TYR A 118 -5.73 17.63 -10.86
C TYR A 118 -5.48 19.12 -11.17
N ILE A 119 -4.48 19.42 -11.99
CA ILE A 119 -4.16 20.79 -12.43
C ILE A 119 -5.36 21.41 -13.12
N ASP A 120 -5.99 20.69 -14.07
CA ASP A 120 -7.17 21.17 -14.79
C ASP A 120 -8.34 21.45 -13.86
N GLN A 121 -8.59 20.57 -12.90
CA GLN A 121 -9.64 20.75 -11.90
C GLN A 121 -9.38 21.97 -11.01
N VAL A 122 -8.16 22.12 -10.48
CA VAL A 122 -7.80 23.25 -9.62
C VAL A 122 -7.93 24.56 -10.37
N LYS A 123 -7.43 24.64 -11.60
CA LYS A 123 -7.55 25.83 -12.46
C LYS A 123 -9.02 26.17 -12.78
N SER A 124 -9.85 25.16 -13.01
CA SER A 124 -11.26 25.37 -13.30
C SER A 124 -12.06 25.98 -12.15
N THR A 125 -11.59 25.84 -10.91
CA THR A 125 -12.22 26.46 -9.73
C THR A 125 -11.99 27.97 -9.64
N GLY A 126 -10.97 28.48 -10.32
CA GLY A 126 -10.58 29.90 -10.25
C GLY A 126 -9.98 30.37 -8.92
N PHE A 127 -9.84 29.47 -7.93
CA PHE A 127 -9.29 29.81 -6.61
C PHE A 127 -7.77 29.87 -6.59
N ILE A 128 -7.11 29.09 -7.42
CA ILE A 128 -5.65 29.01 -7.50
C ILE A 128 -5.25 29.10 -8.96
N SER A 129 -4.49 30.16 -9.30
CA SER A 129 -3.97 30.39 -10.65
C SER A 129 -2.45 30.27 -10.74
N ASP A 130 -1.77 30.09 -9.60
CA ASP A 130 -0.31 29.98 -9.53
C ASP A 130 0.12 28.52 -9.77
N ASP A 131 0.69 28.28 -10.94
CA ASP A 131 1.19 26.96 -11.34
C ASP A 131 2.30 26.44 -10.41
N ALA A 132 3.16 27.32 -9.90
CA ALA A 132 4.22 26.93 -8.97
C ALA A 132 3.65 26.45 -7.63
N PHE A 133 2.59 27.07 -7.16
CA PHE A 133 1.90 26.61 -5.95
C PHE A 133 1.18 25.29 -6.16
N ILE A 134 0.55 25.06 -7.32
CA ILE A 134 -0.09 23.79 -7.66
C ILE A 134 0.95 22.68 -7.76
N ASP A 135 2.10 22.94 -8.38
CA ASP A 135 3.21 21.98 -8.47
C ASP A 135 3.75 21.63 -7.08
N HIS A 136 3.92 22.60 -6.21
CA HIS A 136 4.36 22.38 -4.84
C HIS A 136 3.36 21.55 -4.03
N LEU A 137 2.06 21.81 -4.14
CA LEU A 137 1.02 20.98 -3.51
C LEU A 137 1.05 19.55 -4.04
N TRP A 138 1.33 19.38 -5.33
CA TRP A 138 1.46 18.06 -5.93
C TRP A 138 2.69 17.32 -5.40
N GLU A 139 3.83 18.00 -5.28
CA GLU A 139 5.06 17.44 -4.70
C GLU A 139 4.84 16.99 -3.27
N LEU A 140 4.21 17.79 -2.42
CA LEU A 140 3.83 17.40 -1.06
C LEU A 140 2.92 16.18 -1.06
N THR A 141 1.94 16.12 -1.97
CA THR A 141 1.06 14.96 -2.11
C THR A 141 1.83 13.70 -2.52
N MET A 142 2.85 13.84 -3.36
CA MET A 142 3.72 12.73 -3.78
C MET A 142 4.64 12.27 -2.65
N GLU A 143 5.17 13.17 -1.84
CA GLU A 143 6.03 12.84 -0.69
C GLU A 143 5.25 12.14 0.42
N ASP A 144 4.06 12.61 0.75
CA ASP A 144 3.19 12.01 1.76
C ASP A 144 2.59 10.66 1.33
N ASN A 145 2.42 10.48 0.04
CA ASN A 145 1.93 9.23 -0.51
C ASN A 145 3.09 8.28 -0.79
N PHE A 146 2.90 7.08 -0.76
CA PHE A 146 3.58 5.84 -1.09
C PHE A 146 5.04 5.90 -1.65
N LEU A 147 5.51 6.99 -2.28
CA LEU A 147 6.85 7.06 -2.87
C LEU A 147 7.97 7.21 -1.85
N GLY A 148 7.77 7.98 -0.81
CA GLY A 148 8.66 7.99 0.35
C GLY A 148 8.85 6.58 0.94
N LEU A 149 7.87 5.72 0.69
CA LEU A 149 7.78 4.36 1.14
C LEU A 149 8.65 3.38 0.38
N LEU A 150 8.80 3.55 -0.90
CA LEU A 150 9.53 2.60 -1.73
C LEU A 150 11.03 2.88 -1.75
N ALA A 151 11.48 3.94 -1.01
CA ALA A 151 12.86 4.36 -0.94
C ALA A 151 13.52 4.17 -2.30
N LEU A 152 13.22 5.09 -3.21
CA LEU A 152 13.76 5.04 -4.56
C LEU A 152 15.27 4.84 -4.49
N ASP A 153 15.73 3.78 -5.08
CA ASP A 153 17.10 3.63 -5.47
C ASP A 153 17.40 4.75 -6.49
N ASP A 154 18.57 5.38 -6.44
CA ASP A 154 18.97 6.49 -7.34
C ASP A 154 18.78 6.14 -8.83
N ASN A 155 18.83 4.85 -9.18
CA ASN A 155 18.56 4.36 -10.53
C ASN A 155 17.08 4.37 -10.89
N LEU A 156 16.19 4.25 -9.93
CA LEU A 156 14.75 4.26 -10.12
C LEU A 156 14.19 5.67 -10.23
N GLU A 157 14.81 6.64 -9.61
CA GLU A 157 14.42 8.03 -9.71
C GLU A 157 14.32 8.47 -11.17
N LYS A 158 15.29 8.09 -12.00
CA LYS A 158 15.27 8.35 -13.46
C LYS A 158 14.13 7.65 -14.18
N LEU A 159 13.72 6.46 -13.72
CA LEU A 159 12.63 5.68 -14.31
C LEU A 159 11.24 6.21 -13.93
N THR A 160 11.15 6.95 -12.84
CA THR A 160 9.88 7.45 -12.30
C THR A 160 9.58 8.91 -12.69
N VAL A 161 10.54 9.61 -13.26
CA VAL A 161 10.39 11.04 -13.66
C VAL A 161 9.44 11.20 -14.85
N SER A 162 9.30 10.19 -15.70
CA SER A 162 8.43 10.24 -16.88
C SER A 162 7.59 8.98 -17.04
N LYS A 163 6.42 9.16 -17.65
CA LYS A 163 5.51 8.05 -17.98
C LYS A 163 6.19 6.99 -18.84
N ARG A 164 6.04 5.73 -18.49
CA ARG A 164 6.61 4.59 -19.20
C ARG A 164 5.53 3.79 -19.91
N THR A 165 5.77 3.42 -21.15
CA THR A 165 4.94 2.44 -21.86
C THR A 165 5.30 1.02 -21.45
N LYS A 166 4.41 0.06 -21.73
CA LYS A 166 4.70 -1.38 -21.49
C LYS A 166 5.97 -1.84 -22.22
N GLN A 167 6.21 -1.34 -23.43
CA GLN A 167 7.38 -1.72 -24.21
C GLN A 167 8.65 -1.16 -23.60
N GLN A 168 8.66 0.12 -23.21
CA GLN A 168 9.79 0.74 -22.53
C GLN A 168 10.17 0.00 -21.24
N LEU A 169 9.18 -0.40 -20.42
CA LEU A 169 9.45 -1.19 -19.22
C LEU A 169 10.10 -2.55 -19.53
N LYS A 170 9.70 -3.20 -20.63
CA LYS A 170 10.33 -4.46 -21.07
C LYS A 170 11.75 -4.24 -21.57
N ASP A 171 11.97 -3.19 -22.37
CA ASP A 171 13.27 -2.83 -22.93
C ASP A 171 14.26 -2.43 -21.83
N GLU A 172 13.78 -1.84 -20.73
CA GLU A 172 14.54 -1.53 -19.52
C GLU A 172 14.79 -2.76 -18.63
N GLY A 173 14.45 -3.96 -19.10
CA GLY A 173 14.78 -5.23 -18.44
C GLY A 173 13.71 -5.79 -17.51
N PHE A 174 12.50 -5.25 -17.50
CA PHE A 174 11.38 -5.83 -16.77
C PHE A 174 10.72 -6.94 -17.59
N SER A 175 10.68 -8.15 -17.07
CA SER A 175 10.05 -9.30 -17.73
C SER A 175 8.53 -9.16 -17.83
N ARG A 176 7.92 -8.36 -16.96
CA ARG A 176 6.51 -7.99 -16.94
C ARG A 176 6.40 -6.48 -17.04
N ALA A 177 5.45 -6.00 -17.82
CA ALA A 177 5.14 -4.58 -17.88
C ALA A 177 4.13 -4.13 -16.80
N LYS A 178 3.78 -5.00 -15.86
CA LYS A 178 2.85 -4.72 -14.75
C LYS A 178 3.27 -5.47 -13.50
N SER A 179 2.99 -4.88 -12.34
CA SER A 179 3.14 -5.51 -11.04
C SER A 179 2.22 -6.73 -10.87
N ILE A 180 2.54 -7.58 -9.90
CA ILE A 180 1.72 -8.73 -9.53
C ILE A 180 0.34 -8.26 -9.04
N LYS A 181 -0.72 -8.84 -9.59
CA LYS A 181 -2.09 -8.61 -9.13
C LYS A 181 -2.39 -9.46 -7.90
N THR A 182 -3.46 -9.12 -7.18
CA THR A 182 -3.92 -9.87 -6.00
C THR A 182 -4.16 -11.35 -6.32
N LYS A 183 -4.72 -11.67 -7.49
CA LYS A 183 -4.91 -13.05 -7.94
C LYS A 183 -3.58 -13.80 -8.02
N ASP A 184 -2.57 -13.22 -8.65
CA ASP A 184 -1.25 -13.84 -8.82
C ASP A 184 -0.55 -14.04 -7.46
N LEU A 185 -0.78 -13.15 -6.50
CA LEU A 185 -0.31 -13.29 -5.12
C LEU A 185 -0.97 -14.48 -4.43
N VAL A 186 -2.28 -14.65 -4.57
CA VAL A 186 -3.02 -15.78 -4.03
C VAL A 186 -2.53 -17.08 -4.67
N ASP A 187 -2.41 -17.13 -5.98
CA ASP A 187 -1.92 -18.31 -6.70
C ASP A 187 -0.49 -18.69 -6.26
N PHE A 188 0.38 -17.70 -6.05
CA PHE A 188 1.72 -17.90 -5.50
C PHE A 188 1.65 -18.51 -4.09
N LEU A 189 0.81 -17.99 -3.20
CA LEU A 189 0.72 -18.49 -1.82
C LEU A 189 0.15 -19.91 -1.75
N ILE A 190 -0.84 -20.24 -2.59
CA ILE A 190 -1.39 -21.60 -2.69
C ILE A 190 -0.32 -22.58 -3.22
N SER A 191 0.66 -22.13 -3.98
CA SER A 191 1.77 -22.94 -4.46
C SER A 191 2.77 -23.33 -3.37
N ILE A 192 2.72 -22.67 -2.19
CA ILE A 192 3.61 -22.96 -1.05
C ILE A 192 3.02 -24.13 -0.24
N PRO A 193 3.71 -25.29 -0.16
CA PRO A 193 3.15 -26.50 0.46
C PRO A 193 2.74 -26.34 1.93
N GLU A 194 3.50 -25.54 2.69
CA GLU A 194 3.25 -25.33 4.11
C GLU A 194 1.93 -24.56 4.35
N LEU A 195 1.62 -23.59 3.50
CA LEU A 195 0.40 -22.78 3.63
C LEU A 195 -0.84 -23.53 3.11
N ARG A 196 -0.66 -24.49 2.21
CA ARG A 196 -1.76 -25.31 1.69
C ARG A 196 -2.35 -26.25 2.75
N LYS A 197 -1.53 -26.70 3.72
CA LYS A 197 -1.97 -27.60 4.79
C LYS A 197 -2.82 -26.92 5.86
N GLU A 198 -2.69 -25.61 6.01
CA GLU A 198 -3.46 -24.82 6.99
C GLU A 198 -4.81 -24.34 6.43
N ALA A 199 -5.01 -24.44 5.12
CA ALA A 199 -6.23 -24.00 4.43
C ALA A 199 -7.24 -25.13 4.18
N THR A 200 -6.94 -26.38 4.57
CA THR A 200 -7.81 -27.56 4.54
C THR A 200 -8.21 -27.98 5.93
#